data_dd8233b4645cbb83eb1a972708a68d2d
#
_entry.id   dd8233b4645cbb83eb1a972708a68d2d
#
_cell.length_a   1.000
_cell.length_b   1.000
_cell.length_c   1.000
_cell.angle_alpha   90.00
_cell.angle_beta   90.00
_cell.angle_gamma   90.00
#
_symmetry.space_group_name_H-M   'P 1'
#
loop_
_entity.id
_entity.type
_entity.pdbx_description
1 polymer ?
#
loop_
_entity_poly.entity_id
_entity_poly.type
_entity_poly.pdbx_seq_one_letter_code
_entity_poly.pdbx_strand_id
1 'polypeptide(L)'
;AIGEAANTPDSVFLFSYVTSRDDGRSGLRFAWSMDQKHWFAVGQGTGYLRCDYSRWGSQKKMLDPFLKQLPDGGWLCTWKLNTYDGYGQAKSKDLVYWESQKYPQVTSDFEGTRVKVTIDGQEQTGNINRVSWTLVDKLTKHYERNQYRNVLHAERPVQDKERFAGLKPVKATITVQPEETKEISNLLLGIFFEDINYSADGGLYAELIQNRDFEYDPSDREGDKNWNSTHSWKLEGDNATFTINTSDPVHPNNPHYAVSNIQQPGAV
;
A
#
# COMPACT_ATOMS: atom_id res chain seq x y z
N ALA A 1 26.52 -12.60 40.52
CA ALA A 1 25.19 -13.20 40.60
C ALA A 1 24.68 -13.34 39.18
N ILE A 2 24.58 -14.55 38.67
CA ILE A 2 23.94 -14.88 37.42
C ILE A 2 22.46 -14.77 37.73
N GLY A 3 21.79 -13.74 37.21
CA GLY A 3 20.35 -13.57 37.37
C GLY A 3 19.60 -14.80 36.82
N GLU A 4 18.68 -15.35 37.60
CA GLU A 4 17.77 -16.39 37.17
C GLU A 4 17.09 -15.91 35.86
N ALA A 5 17.16 -16.76 34.84
CA ALA A 5 16.42 -16.52 33.59
C ALA A 5 14.95 -16.39 33.95
N ALA A 6 14.37 -15.23 33.77
CA ALA A 6 12.96 -15.02 33.97
C ALA A 6 12.17 -16.07 33.17
N ASN A 7 11.37 -16.88 33.84
CA ASN A 7 10.54 -17.90 33.21
C ASN A 7 9.63 -17.24 32.19
N THR A 8 9.91 -17.45 30.92
CA THR A 8 9.07 -16.94 29.83
C THR A 8 7.70 -17.60 29.89
N PRO A 9 6.59 -16.89 29.93
CA PRO A 9 5.28 -17.50 30.03
C PRO A 9 4.94 -18.28 28.74
N ASP A 10 4.32 -19.43 28.86
CA ASP A 10 3.90 -20.22 27.71
C ASP A 10 2.83 -19.48 26.87
N SER A 11 1.96 -18.75 27.53
CA SER A 11 0.88 -17.99 26.89
C SER A 11 0.56 -16.69 27.60
N VAL A 12 0.10 -15.71 26.84
CA VAL A 12 -0.28 -14.37 27.31
C VAL A 12 -1.57 -13.92 26.62
N PHE A 13 -2.12 -12.80 27.07
CA PHE A 13 -3.23 -12.12 26.42
C PHE A 13 -2.70 -11.12 25.41
N LEU A 14 -3.22 -11.16 24.19
CA LEU A 14 -2.94 -10.20 23.12
C LEU A 14 -4.20 -9.36 22.88
N PHE A 15 -4.08 -8.07 23.05
CA PHE A 15 -5.11 -7.08 22.75
C PHE A 15 -4.84 -6.48 21.39
N SER A 16 -5.82 -6.51 20.50
CA SER A 16 -5.77 -5.96 19.15
C SER A 16 -6.68 -4.73 19.06
N TYR A 17 -6.14 -3.61 18.59
CA TYR A 17 -6.81 -2.32 18.56
C TYR A 17 -6.29 -1.39 17.47
N VAL A 18 -7.01 -0.32 17.21
CA VAL A 18 -6.52 0.87 16.48
C VAL A 18 -6.50 2.06 17.42
N THR A 19 -5.54 2.96 17.24
CA THR A 19 -5.47 4.14 18.10
C THR A 19 -6.47 5.20 17.68
N SER A 20 -7.11 5.84 18.67
CA SER A 20 -7.98 7.00 18.48
C SER A 20 -7.22 8.27 18.03
N ARG A 21 -5.89 8.32 18.25
CA ARG A 21 -5.06 9.49 17.91
C ARG A 21 -5.06 9.85 16.44
N ASP A 22 -5.21 8.87 15.57
CA ASP A 22 -5.14 9.04 14.11
C ASP A 22 -6.34 8.45 13.37
N ASP A 23 -7.43 8.21 14.10
CA ASP A 23 -8.66 7.61 13.58
C ASP A 23 -8.43 6.29 12.83
N GLY A 24 -7.50 5.46 13.29
CA GLY A 24 -7.20 4.16 12.70
C GLY A 24 -6.37 4.20 11.40
N ARG A 25 -5.77 5.33 11.03
CA ARG A 25 -4.90 5.43 9.84
C ARG A 25 -3.60 4.64 9.98
N SER A 26 -3.04 4.55 11.17
CA SER A 26 -1.85 3.71 11.41
C SER A 26 -2.15 2.21 11.39
N GLY A 27 -3.43 1.82 11.41
CA GLY A 27 -3.88 0.44 11.32
C GLY A 27 -3.84 -0.33 12.63
N LEU A 28 -3.89 -1.66 12.51
CA LEU A 28 -3.96 -2.61 13.61
C LEU A 28 -2.70 -2.57 14.47
N ARG A 29 -2.88 -2.38 15.77
CA ARG A 29 -1.83 -2.41 16.79
C ARG A 29 -2.08 -3.51 17.78
N PHE A 30 -1.04 -3.88 18.52
CA PHE A 30 -1.10 -4.89 19.54
C PHE A 30 -0.55 -4.39 20.88
N ALA A 31 -1.13 -4.92 21.96
CA ALA A 31 -0.55 -4.87 23.30
C ALA A 31 -0.69 -6.25 23.94
N TRP A 32 0.18 -6.59 24.86
CA TRP A 32 0.14 -7.87 25.56
C TRP A 32 0.05 -7.69 27.06
N SER A 33 -0.49 -8.70 27.76
CA SER A 33 -0.62 -8.74 29.20
C SER A 33 -0.57 -10.17 29.71
N MET A 34 -0.05 -10.36 30.92
CA MET A 34 -0.12 -11.63 31.62
C MET A 34 -1.41 -11.79 32.44
N ASP A 35 -2.00 -10.68 32.90
CA ASP A 35 -3.04 -10.65 33.92
C ASP A 35 -4.31 -9.87 33.50
N GLN A 36 -4.34 -9.35 32.27
CA GLN A 36 -5.38 -8.48 31.72
C GLN A 36 -5.57 -7.14 32.46
N LYS A 37 -4.65 -6.81 33.36
CA LYS A 37 -4.65 -5.54 34.10
C LYS A 37 -3.51 -4.63 33.67
N HIS A 38 -2.34 -5.20 33.51
CA HIS A 38 -1.12 -4.47 33.10
C HIS A 38 -0.82 -4.78 31.65
N TRP A 39 -0.89 -3.76 30.80
CA TRP A 39 -0.75 -3.89 29.35
C TRP A 39 0.49 -3.19 28.83
N PHE A 40 1.19 -3.85 27.93
CA PHE A 40 2.42 -3.38 27.31
C PHE A 40 2.24 -3.32 25.79
N ALA A 41 2.46 -2.16 25.20
CA ALA A 41 2.38 -1.99 23.74
C ALA A 41 3.43 -2.84 23.04
N VAL A 42 3.04 -3.50 21.96
CA VAL A 42 3.95 -4.22 21.06
C VAL A 42 4.36 -3.28 19.94
N GLY A 43 5.62 -2.88 19.92
CA GLY A 43 6.15 -2.00 18.88
C GLY A 43 5.51 -0.61 18.90
N GLN A 44 6.11 0.33 19.57
CA GLN A 44 5.58 1.70 19.73
C GLN A 44 5.23 2.33 18.39
N GLY A 45 3.95 2.72 18.23
CA GLY A 45 3.47 3.41 17.04
C GLY A 45 3.39 2.57 15.75
N THR A 46 3.73 1.28 15.81
CA THR A 46 3.71 0.40 14.65
C THR A 46 2.32 -0.14 14.38
N GLY A 47 1.83 0.04 13.16
CA GLY A 47 0.68 -0.68 12.65
C GLY A 47 1.13 -1.93 11.90
N TYR A 48 0.59 -3.09 12.30
CA TYR A 48 0.94 -4.40 11.71
C TYR A 48 0.07 -4.74 10.49
N LEU A 49 -1.09 -4.12 10.35
CA LEU A 49 -1.97 -4.20 9.19
C LEU A 49 -2.60 -2.82 8.98
N ARG A 50 -2.47 -2.26 7.79
CA ARG A 50 -3.09 -0.99 7.44
C ARG A 50 -4.18 -1.21 6.41
N CYS A 51 -5.29 -0.48 6.51
CA CYS A 51 -6.31 -0.48 5.47
C CYS A 51 -5.75 0.15 4.19
N ASP A 52 -5.90 -0.54 3.06
CA ASP A 52 -5.49 -0.03 1.73
C ASP A 52 -6.69 0.41 0.86
N TYR A 53 -7.93 0.20 1.35
CA TYR A 53 -9.14 0.60 0.67
C TYR A 53 -9.32 2.12 0.66
N SER A 54 -9.57 2.67 -0.46
CA SER A 54 -9.87 4.05 -0.80
C SER A 54 -8.78 4.70 -1.65
N ARG A 55 -9.18 5.70 -2.43
CA ARG A 55 -8.30 6.43 -3.34
C ARG A 55 -7.26 7.28 -2.62
N TRP A 56 -7.65 7.94 -1.53
CA TRP A 56 -6.80 8.89 -0.82
C TRP A 56 -6.29 8.34 0.50
N GLY A 57 -5.01 8.54 0.80
CA GLY A 57 -4.38 8.05 2.03
C GLY A 57 -5.08 8.51 3.31
N SER A 58 -5.62 9.73 3.33
CA SER A 58 -6.41 10.26 4.46
C SER A 58 -7.71 9.51 4.73
N GLN A 59 -8.24 8.81 3.74
CA GLN A 59 -9.47 8.02 3.83
C GLN A 59 -9.23 6.55 4.18
N LYS A 60 -7.98 6.07 4.07
CA LYS A 60 -7.60 4.70 4.38
C LYS A 60 -7.55 4.47 5.88
N LYS A 61 -8.71 4.31 6.49
CA LYS A 61 -8.88 4.12 7.94
C LYS A 61 -9.37 2.72 8.23
N MET A 62 -8.81 2.12 9.27
CA MET A 62 -9.30 0.87 9.85
C MET A 62 -10.16 1.24 11.08
N LEU A 63 -11.45 0.96 11.03
CA LEU A 63 -12.38 1.28 12.13
C LEU A 63 -12.81 0.01 12.82
N ASP A 64 -12.77 0.02 14.15
CA ASP A 64 -13.26 -1.05 15.02
C ASP A 64 -12.79 -2.46 14.62
N PRO A 65 -11.46 -2.72 14.52
CA PRO A 65 -10.96 -4.02 14.08
C PRO A 65 -11.35 -5.13 15.06
N PHE A 66 -11.60 -6.30 14.52
CA PHE A 66 -11.80 -7.54 15.26
C PHE A 66 -10.87 -8.63 14.76
N LEU A 67 -10.03 -9.12 15.65
CA LEU A 67 -9.06 -10.19 15.35
C LEU A 67 -9.60 -11.52 15.86
N LYS A 68 -9.71 -12.50 14.99
CA LYS A 68 -10.22 -13.85 15.28
C LYS A 68 -9.17 -14.89 14.91
N GLN A 69 -8.95 -15.85 15.79
CA GLN A 69 -8.14 -17.02 15.46
C GLN A 69 -9.00 -18.01 14.63
N LEU A 70 -8.41 -18.53 13.57
CA LEU A 70 -9.05 -19.50 12.69
C LEU A 70 -8.79 -20.94 13.18
N PRO A 71 -9.63 -21.92 12.78
CA PRO A 71 -9.46 -23.31 13.18
C PRO A 71 -8.13 -23.96 12.72
N ASP A 72 -7.54 -23.44 11.65
CA ASP A 72 -6.24 -23.88 11.13
C ASP A 72 -5.03 -23.26 11.87
N GLY A 73 -5.29 -22.48 12.93
CA GLY A 73 -4.27 -21.77 13.70
C GLY A 73 -3.86 -20.42 13.12
N GLY A 74 -4.37 -20.05 11.95
CA GLY A 74 -4.18 -18.73 11.37
C GLY A 74 -5.07 -17.67 12.03
N TRP A 75 -5.04 -16.47 11.44
CA TRP A 75 -5.74 -15.28 11.95
C TRP A 75 -6.56 -14.64 10.84
N LEU A 76 -7.72 -14.10 11.21
CA LEU A 76 -8.53 -13.23 10.38
C LEU A 76 -8.74 -11.91 11.12
N CYS A 77 -8.36 -10.80 10.51
CA CYS A 77 -8.73 -9.47 10.98
C CYS A 77 -9.84 -8.91 10.10
N THR A 78 -10.92 -8.45 10.71
CA THR A 78 -12.04 -7.80 10.04
C THR A 78 -12.24 -6.41 10.66
N TRP A 79 -12.49 -5.40 9.83
CA TRP A 79 -12.71 -4.01 10.27
C TRP A 79 -13.79 -3.32 9.44
N LYS A 80 -14.37 -2.24 9.96
CA LYS A 80 -15.26 -1.36 9.19
C LYS A 80 -14.47 -0.42 8.32
N LEU A 81 -14.96 -0.20 7.10
CA LEU A 81 -14.42 0.79 6.17
C LEU A 81 -14.93 2.20 6.51
N ASN A 82 -14.11 3.21 6.20
CA ASN A 82 -14.44 4.61 6.49
C ASN A 82 -15.36 5.25 5.44
N THR A 83 -15.14 4.93 4.16
CA THR A 83 -15.79 5.62 3.02
C THR A 83 -16.83 4.77 2.31
N TYR A 84 -17.07 3.57 2.79
CA TYR A 84 -17.97 2.58 2.18
C TYR A 84 -18.67 1.79 3.28
N ASP A 85 -19.95 1.51 3.09
CA ASP A 85 -20.72 0.67 4.00
C ASP A 85 -20.39 -0.81 3.76
N GLY A 86 -19.30 -1.24 4.36
CA GLY A 86 -18.76 -2.58 4.21
C GLY A 86 -17.55 -2.80 5.12
N TYR A 87 -16.88 -3.91 4.89
CA TYR A 87 -15.80 -4.40 5.74
C TYR A 87 -14.52 -4.61 4.95
N GLY A 88 -13.39 -4.43 5.61
CA GLY A 88 -12.10 -4.94 5.16
C GLY A 88 -11.79 -6.23 5.89
N GLN A 89 -11.15 -7.18 5.23
CA GLN A 89 -10.68 -8.44 5.79
C GLN A 89 -9.28 -8.78 5.28
N ALA A 90 -8.44 -9.30 6.17
CA ALA A 90 -7.16 -9.88 5.80
C ALA A 90 -6.84 -11.09 6.67
N LYS A 91 -6.20 -12.10 6.07
CA LYS A 91 -5.71 -13.29 6.77
C LYS A 91 -4.21 -13.18 7.02
N SER A 92 -3.75 -13.81 8.10
CA SER A 92 -2.35 -13.94 8.43
C SER A 92 -2.07 -15.25 9.16
N LYS A 93 -0.90 -15.83 8.95
CA LYS A 93 -0.43 -16.98 9.72
C LYS A 93 0.30 -16.57 11.01
N ASP A 94 0.75 -15.33 11.09
CA ASP A 94 1.73 -14.92 12.12
C ASP A 94 1.55 -13.48 12.62
N LEU A 95 0.50 -12.78 12.18
CA LEU A 95 0.19 -11.38 12.48
C LEU A 95 1.25 -10.35 12.01
N VAL A 96 2.29 -10.82 11.33
CA VAL A 96 3.35 -10.00 10.73
C VAL A 96 3.10 -9.83 9.24
N TYR A 97 2.87 -10.93 8.54
CA TYR A 97 2.61 -10.95 7.11
C TYR A 97 1.14 -11.23 6.84
N TRP A 98 0.52 -10.35 6.08
CA TRP A 98 -0.90 -10.39 5.76
C TRP A 98 -1.12 -10.68 4.30
N GLU A 99 -2.11 -11.50 4.00
CA GLU A 99 -2.57 -11.73 2.64
C GLU A 99 -3.25 -10.48 2.07
N SER A 100 -3.49 -10.47 0.77
CA SER A 100 -4.24 -9.39 0.09
C SER A 100 -5.59 -9.16 0.75
N GLN A 101 -5.92 -7.90 0.95
CA GLN A 101 -7.16 -7.48 1.60
C GLN A 101 -8.36 -7.77 0.71
N LYS A 102 -9.48 -8.10 1.34
CA LYS A 102 -10.78 -8.31 0.69
C LYS A 102 -11.80 -7.34 1.30
N TYR A 103 -12.81 -6.97 0.52
CA TYR A 103 -13.76 -5.94 0.91
C TYR A 103 -15.22 -6.41 0.77
N PRO A 104 -15.66 -7.36 1.61
CA PRO A 104 -17.05 -7.82 1.59
C PRO A 104 -17.99 -6.73 2.09
N GLN A 105 -19.18 -6.65 1.49
CA GLN A 105 -20.22 -5.76 1.94
C GLN A 105 -20.86 -6.23 3.24
N VAL A 106 -20.95 -7.55 3.43
CA VAL A 106 -21.51 -8.19 4.63
C VAL A 106 -20.56 -9.29 5.10
N THR A 107 -20.40 -9.44 6.41
CA THR A 107 -19.61 -10.52 7.00
C THR A 107 -20.14 -10.90 8.39
N SER A 108 -20.10 -12.17 8.72
CA SER A 108 -20.34 -12.70 10.07
C SER A 108 -19.05 -12.71 10.93
N ASP A 109 -17.89 -12.44 10.33
CA ASP A 109 -16.58 -12.51 11.02
C ASP A 109 -16.23 -11.23 11.80
N PHE A 110 -17.16 -10.30 11.88
CA PHE A 110 -17.00 -9.04 12.60
C PHE A 110 -17.60 -9.07 14.01
N GLU A 111 -18.43 -10.08 14.32
CA GLU A 111 -19.13 -10.21 15.59
C GLU A 111 -18.20 -10.73 16.68
N GLY A 112 -18.25 -10.11 17.84
CA GLY A 112 -17.50 -10.52 19.02
C GLY A 112 -17.41 -9.44 20.08
N THR A 113 -16.88 -9.81 21.24
CA THR A 113 -16.77 -8.90 22.41
C THR A 113 -15.61 -7.94 22.22
N ARG A 114 -15.89 -6.64 22.37
CA ARG A 114 -14.89 -5.57 22.51
C ARG A 114 -14.75 -5.22 23.98
N VAL A 115 -13.53 -4.90 24.36
CA VAL A 115 -13.20 -4.45 25.71
C VAL A 115 -12.43 -3.13 25.63
N LYS A 116 -12.45 -2.40 26.73
CA LYS A 116 -11.66 -1.17 26.90
C LYS A 116 -10.44 -1.45 27.75
N VAL A 117 -9.29 -1.01 27.27
CA VAL A 117 -7.99 -1.24 27.91
C VAL A 117 -7.21 0.08 27.89
N THR A 118 -6.54 0.39 29.00
CA THR A 118 -5.63 1.54 29.07
C THR A 118 -4.24 1.12 28.64
N ILE A 119 -3.70 1.77 27.60
CA ILE A 119 -2.35 1.57 27.09
C ILE A 119 -1.67 2.92 27.02
N ASP A 120 -0.50 3.05 27.64
CA ASP A 120 0.27 4.30 27.70
C ASP A 120 -0.59 5.50 28.16
N GLY A 121 -1.45 5.29 29.16
CA GLY A 121 -2.33 6.31 29.71
C GLY A 121 -3.55 6.67 28.85
N GLN A 122 -3.82 5.93 27.78
CA GLN A 122 -4.97 6.15 26.90
C GLN A 122 -5.90 4.95 26.85
N GLU A 123 -7.21 5.19 26.95
CA GLU A 123 -8.23 4.16 26.74
C GLU A 123 -8.33 3.82 25.26
N GLN A 124 -8.23 2.53 24.96
CA GLN A 124 -8.35 1.95 23.62
C GLN A 124 -9.46 0.89 23.64
N THR A 125 -10.19 0.77 22.54
CA THR A 125 -11.22 -0.26 22.36
C THR A 125 -10.71 -1.32 21.36
N GLY A 126 -10.91 -2.59 21.70
CA GLY A 126 -10.45 -3.69 20.86
C GLY A 126 -10.88 -5.04 21.41
N ASN A 127 -10.26 -6.12 20.93
CA ASN A 127 -10.56 -7.45 21.44
C ASN A 127 -9.31 -8.20 21.91
N ILE A 128 -9.51 -9.17 22.80
CA ILE A 128 -8.45 -9.96 23.42
C ILE A 128 -8.47 -11.38 22.87
N ASN A 129 -7.27 -11.89 22.57
CA ASN A 129 -7.03 -13.29 22.24
C ASN A 129 -5.98 -13.87 23.16
N ARG A 130 -6.06 -15.16 23.49
CA ARG A 130 -4.98 -15.85 24.17
C ARG A 130 -4.00 -16.39 23.15
N VAL A 131 -2.71 -16.10 23.31
CA VAL A 131 -1.67 -16.44 22.33
C VAL A 131 -0.44 -16.98 23.02
N SER A 132 0.42 -17.69 22.28
CA SER A 132 1.75 -18.07 22.80
C SER A 132 2.63 -16.84 22.94
N TRP A 133 3.56 -16.88 23.92
CA TRP A 133 4.59 -15.87 24.03
C TRP A 133 5.43 -15.75 22.77
N THR A 134 5.71 -16.87 22.10
CA THR A 134 6.46 -16.91 20.84
C THR A 134 5.87 -16.00 19.77
N LEU A 135 4.54 -15.84 19.72
CA LEU A 135 3.90 -14.93 18.78
C LEU A 135 4.18 -13.47 19.13
N VAL A 136 4.10 -13.10 20.41
CA VAL A 136 4.41 -11.75 20.87
C VAL A 136 5.88 -11.41 20.66
N ASP A 137 6.78 -12.34 20.95
CA ASP A 137 8.23 -12.20 20.70
C ASP A 137 8.51 -11.98 19.20
N LYS A 138 7.83 -12.72 18.32
CA LYS A 138 7.93 -12.53 16.87
C LYS A 138 7.50 -11.15 16.42
N LEU A 139 6.38 -10.65 16.94
CA LEU A 139 5.88 -9.30 16.66
C LEU A 139 6.89 -8.24 17.12
N THR A 140 7.43 -8.38 18.34
CA THR A 140 8.42 -7.47 18.90
C THR A 140 9.71 -7.46 18.05
N LYS A 141 10.24 -8.64 17.70
CA LYS A 141 11.43 -8.76 16.84
C LYS A 141 11.22 -8.19 15.44
N HIS A 142 10.01 -8.32 14.89
CA HIS A 142 9.68 -7.68 13.62
C HIS A 142 9.75 -6.15 13.71
N TYR A 143 9.19 -5.58 14.77
CA TYR A 143 9.30 -4.14 15.03
C TYR A 143 10.74 -3.68 15.18
N GLU A 144 11.53 -4.36 16.01
CA GLU A 144 12.94 -4.03 16.27
C GLU A 144 13.78 -4.06 14.99
N ARG A 145 13.58 -5.08 14.15
CA ARG A 145 14.24 -5.18 12.83
C ARG A 145 13.89 -4.01 11.93
N ASN A 146 12.62 -3.61 11.91
CA ASN A 146 12.20 -2.48 11.10
C ASN A 146 12.77 -1.16 11.62
N GLN A 147 12.83 -0.98 12.93
CA GLN A 147 13.50 0.18 13.53
C GLN A 147 14.97 0.22 13.17
N TYR A 148 15.68 -0.89 13.31
CA TYR A 148 17.09 -0.99 12.93
C TYR A 148 17.32 -0.65 11.46
N ARG A 149 16.48 -1.17 10.56
CA ARG A 149 16.54 -0.84 9.13
C ARG A 149 16.30 0.65 8.88
N ASN A 150 15.34 1.25 9.55
CA ASN A 150 15.06 2.69 9.41
C ASN A 150 16.26 3.53 9.87
N VAL A 151 16.91 3.14 10.97
CA VAL A 151 18.14 3.80 11.43
C VAL A 151 19.23 3.69 10.38
N LEU A 152 19.48 2.49 9.84
CA LEU A 152 20.48 2.27 8.79
C LEU A 152 20.20 3.13 7.54
N HIS A 153 18.94 3.22 7.11
CA HIS A 153 18.53 4.04 5.96
C HIS A 153 18.65 5.56 6.21
N ALA A 154 18.53 5.99 7.45
CA ALA A 154 18.68 7.40 7.84
C ALA A 154 20.13 7.84 8.04
N GLU A 155 21.05 6.89 8.15
CA GLU A 155 22.47 7.13 8.42
C GLU A 155 23.17 7.68 7.17
N ARG A 156 24.09 8.62 7.40
CA ARG A 156 24.85 9.27 6.32
C ARG A 156 26.26 8.66 6.23
N PRO A 157 26.85 8.56 5.02
CA PRO A 157 28.21 8.00 4.85
C PRO A 157 29.30 8.69 5.68
N VAL A 158 29.11 9.99 6.02
CA VAL A 158 30.05 10.72 6.87
C VAL A 158 30.20 10.12 8.27
N GLN A 159 29.18 9.38 8.74
CA GLN A 159 29.17 8.70 10.05
C GLN A 159 29.82 7.30 10.02
N ASP A 160 30.20 6.80 8.85
CA ASP A 160 30.68 5.42 8.68
C ASP A 160 31.96 5.15 9.47
N LYS A 161 32.83 6.11 9.66
CA LYS A 161 34.04 5.97 10.46
C LYS A 161 33.76 5.61 11.91
N GLU A 162 32.70 6.17 12.48
CA GLU A 162 32.29 5.92 13.87
C GLU A 162 31.43 4.65 13.95
N ARG A 163 30.48 4.52 13.05
CA ARG A 163 29.52 3.40 12.99
C ARG A 163 30.20 2.05 12.81
N PHE A 164 31.26 2.01 12.00
CA PHE A 164 31.93 0.80 11.60
C PHE A 164 33.33 0.67 12.22
N ALA A 165 33.67 1.51 13.20
CA ALA A 165 35.00 1.48 13.86
C ALA A 165 35.37 0.11 14.46
N GLY A 166 34.36 -0.68 14.89
CA GLY A 166 34.54 -2.02 15.44
C GLY A 166 34.52 -3.15 14.41
N LEU A 167 34.28 -2.88 13.15
CA LEU A 167 34.23 -3.92 12.12
C LEU A 167 35.62 -4.31 11.65
N LYS A 168 35.84 -5.61 11.51
CA LYS A 168 37.08 -6.14 10.93
C LYS A 168 36.98 -6.11 9.40
N PRO A 169 38.06 -5.73 8.69
CA PRO A 169 38.08 -5.80 7.23
C PRO A 169 37.81 -7.23 6.73
N VAL A 170 36.93 -7.36 5.76
CA VAL A 170 36.67 -8.63 5.07
C VAL A 170 37.30 -8.56 3.68
N LYS A 171 38.06 -9.59 3.34
CA LYS A 171 38.55 -9.77 1.96
C LYS A 171 37.49 -10.53 1.18
N ALA A 172 37.01 -9.92 0.11
CA ALA A 172 36.15 -10.57 -0.85
C ALA A 172 36.81 -10.58 -2.22
N THR A 173 36.71 -11.70 -2.94
CA THR A 173 37.18 -11.82 -4.31
C THR A 173 35.95 -12.00 -5.21
N ILE A 174 35.81 -11.14 -6.20
CA ILE A 174 34.80 -11.27 -7.24
C ILE A 174 35.53 -11.72 -8.50
N THR A 175 35.17 -12.91 -8.99
CA THR A 175 35.69 -13.42 -10.27
C THR A 175 34.65 -13.17 -11.35
N VAL A 176 35.03 -12.43 -12.36
CA VAL A 176 34.20 -12.21 -13.55
C VAL A 176 34.60 -13.24 -14.61
N GLN A 177 33.65 -13.95 -15.15
CA GLN A 177 33.84 -14.93 -16.23
C GLN A 177 33.36 -14.30 -17.54
N PRO A 178 34.22 -13.62 -18.29
CA PRO A 178 33.83 -12.84 -19.46
C PRO A 178 33.33 -13.72 -20.62
N GLU A 179 33.66 -15.01 -20.65
CA GLU A 179 33.18 -16.00 -21.61
C GLU A 179 31.76 -16.50 -21.33
N GLU A 180 31.25 -16.33 -20.11
CA GLU A 180 29.87 -16.68 -19.74
C GLU A 180 28.92 -15.49 -19.93
N THR A 181 28.89 -14.96 -21.12
CA THR A 181 28.03 -13.82 -21.44
C THR A 181 26.66 -14.26 -21.91
N LYS A 182 25.65 -13.43 -21.63
CA LYS A 182 24.32 -13.52 -22.24
C LYS A 182 24.03 -12.23 -22.96
N GLU A 183 23.45 -12.34 -24.13
CA GLU A 183 22.96 -11.17 -24.82
C GLU A 183 21.84 -10.51 -24.02
N ILE A 184 21.98 -9.22 -23.77
CA ILE A 184 20.99 -8.40 -23.07
C ILE A 184 20.23 -7.62 -24.13
N SER A 185 18.90 -7.75 -24.11
CA SER A 185 18.03 -6.95 -24.96
C SER A 185 18.32 -5.46 -24.80
N ASN A 186 18.42 -4.74 -25.90
CA ASN A 186 18.55 -3.27 -25.89
C ASN A 186 17.33 -2.55 -25.28
N LEU A 187 16.21 -3.28 -25.07
CA LEU A 187 15.01 -2.78 -24.39
C LEU A 187 15.07 -2.95 -22.86
N LEU A 188 16.12 -3.61 -22.32
CA LEU A 188 16.27 -3.78 -20.87
C LEU A 188 16.68 -2.49 -20.16
N LEU A 189 17.41 -1.61 -20.86
CA LEU A 189 17.83 -0.32 -20.35
C LEU A 189 16.94 0.76 -20.94
N GLY A 190 16.33 1.53 -20.08
CA GLY A 190 15.45 2.62 -20.45
C GLY A 190 15.46 3.70 -19.37
N ILE A 191 14.65 4.71 -19.56
CA ILE A 191 14.36 5.70 -18.53
C ILE A 191 13.04 5.33 -17.86
N PHE A 192 12.97 5.52 -16.55
CA PHE A 192 11.70 5.55 -15.86
C PHE A 192 11.00 6.86 -16.22
N PHE A 193 9.82 6.74 -16.79
CA PHE A 193 8.98 7.87 -17.12
C PHE A 193 7.57 7.60 -16.58
N GLU A 194 7.02 8.58 -15.88
CA GLU A 194 5.68 8.51 -15.32
C GLU A 194 4.93 9.79 -15.67
N ASP A 195 3.77 9.65 -16.31
CA ASP A 195 2.91 10.78 -16.63
C ASP A 195 2.11 11.20 -15.41
N ILE A 196 2.66 12.17 -14.66
CA ILE A 196 2.01 12.78 -13.52
C ILE A 196 1.55 14.19 -13.92
N ASN A 197 0.25 14.46 -13.73
CA ASN A 197 -0.34 15.75 -14.05
C ASN A 197 -0.12 16.21 -15.51
N TYR A 198 -0.24 15.27 -16.45
CA TYR A 198 -0.06 15.52 -17.89
C TYR A 198 1.37 15.98 -18.25
N SER A 199 2.37 15.54 -17.50
CA SER A 199 3.76 15.95 -17.75
C SER A 199 4.29 15.41 -19.08
N ALA A 200 3.75 14.30 -19.58
CA ALA A 200 4.05 13.79 -20.91
C ALA A 200 3.55 14.74 -22.01
N ASP A 201 2.34 15.22 -21.88
CA ASP A 201 1.72 16.10 -22.88
C ASP A 201 2.34 17.50 -22.91
N GLY A 202 2.82 18.00 -21.78
CA GLY A 202 3.50 19.29 -21.69
C GLY A 202 5.01 19.20 -21.44
N GLY A 203 5.54 17.99 -21.28
CA GLY A 203 6.91 17.73 -20.84
C GLY A 203 7.83 17.27 -21.93
N LEU A 204 7.92 15.96 -22.14
CA LEU A 204 8.95 15.33 -22.99
C LEU A 204 8.93 15.79 -24.45
N TYR A 205 7.75 16.08 -25.00
CA TYR A 205 7.55 16.54 -26.38
C TYR A 205 7.20 18.03 -26.48
N ALA A 206 7.16 18.75 -25.35
CA ALA A 206 6.64 20.10 -25.25
C ALA A 206 5.22 20.24 -25.84
N GLU A 207 4.40 19.20 -25.73
CA GLU A 207 3.05 19.16 -26.26
C GLU A 207 2.09 19.91 -25.33
N LEU A 208 1.31 20.81 -25.88
CA LEU A 208 0.35 21.63 -25.14
C LEU A 208 -1.11 21.22 -25.42
N ILE A 209 -1.32 20.29 -26.37
CA ILE A 209 -2.65 19.84 -26.76
C ILE A 209 -2.91 18.48 -26.12
N GLN A 210 -3.89 18.44 -25.25
CA GLN A 210 -4.31 17.21 -24.59
C GLN A 210 -5.05 16.28 -25.56
N ASN A 211 -4.82 14.98 -25.48
CA ASN A 211 -5.42 13.94 -26.34
C ASN A 211 -5.30 14.28 -27.83
N ARG A 212 -4.12 14.70 -28.26
CA ARG A 212 -3.83 15.15 -29.64
C ARG A 212 -3.94 14.02 -30.68
N ASP A 213 -3.77 12.79 -30.22
CA ASP A 213 -3.77 11.57 -31.03
C ASP A 213 -5.10 10.79 -30.95
N PHE A 214 -6.04 11.26 -30.13
CA PHE A 214 -7.36 10.66 -29.91
C PHE A 214 -7.32 9.22 -29.36
N GLU A 215 -6.22 8.81 -28.71
CA GLU A 215 -5.99 7.46 -28.21
C GLU A 215 -6.45 7.25 -26.75
N TYR A 216 -7.03 8.25 -26.10
CA TYR A 216 -7.55 8.07 -24.73
C TYR A 216 -8.67 7.04 -24.72
N ASP A 217 -8.55 6.05 -23.83
CA ASP A 217 -9.51 4.96 -23.65
C ASP A 217 -10.08 4.95 -22.23
N PRO A 218 -11.38 4.64 -22.05
CA PRO A 218 -11.98 4.54 -20.73
C PRO A 218 -11.30 3.54 -19.79
N SER A 219 -10.58 2.54 -20.32
CA SER A 219 -9.80 1.58 -19.54
C SER A 219 -8.55 2.18 -18.90
N ASP A 220 -8.02 3.27 -19.44
CA ASP A 220 -6.83 3.95 -18.89
C ASP A 220 -7.15 4.67 -17.57
N ARG A 221 -8.42 4.98 -17.35
CA ARG A 221 -8.88 5.71 -16.18
C ARG A 221 -10.19 5.14 -15.66
N GLU A 222 -10.08 4.07 -14.90
CA GLU A 222 -11.23 3.36 -14.35
C GLU A 222 -12.20 4.30 -13.62
N GLY A 223 -13.47 4.25 -14.01
CA GLY A 223 -14.56 5.05 -13.45
C GLY A 223 -14.77 6.43 -14.09
N ASP A 224 -13.92 6.88 -15.01
CA ASP A 224 -14.10 8.14 -15.74
C ASP A 224 -14.58 7.88 -17.19
N LYS A 225 -15.89 7.93 -17.39
CA LYS A 225 -16.50 7.73 -18.72
C LYS A 225 -16.16 8.85 -19.73
N ASN A 226 -15.66 9.97 -19.26
CA ASN A 226 -15.25 11.08 -20.12
C ASN A 226 -13.83 10.91 -20.63
N TRP A 227 -13.08 9.94 -20.10
CA TRP A 227 -11.74 9.61 -20.57
C TRP A 227 -11.85 8.69 -21.80
N ASN A 228 -12.03 9.30 -22.96
CA ASN A 228 -12.25 8.61 -24.24
C ASN A 228 -11.58 9.37 -25.38
N SER A 229 -11.65 8.85 -26.60
CA SER A 229 -11.01 9.42 -27.77
C SER A 229 -11.39 10.87 -28.11
N THR A 230 -12.51 11.37 -27.61
CA THR A 230 -12.92 12.78 -27.79
C THR A 230 -12.62 13.66 -26.58
N HIS A 231 -12.00 13.11 -25.53
CA HIS A 231 -11.67 13.88 -24.32
C HIS A 231 -10.88 15.14 -24.66
N SER A 232 -11.26 16.26 -24.07
CA SER A 232 -10.69 17.60 -24.31
C SER A 232 -10.94 18.21 -25.70
N TRP A 233 -11.71 17.54 -26.54
CA TRP A 233 -12.10 18.07 -27.85
C TRP A 233 -13.59 18.35 -27.89
N LYS A 234 -13.94 19.49 -28.42
CA LYS A 234 -15.33 19.93 -28.58
C LYS A 234 -15.48 20.65 -29.93
N LEU A 235 -16.47 20.24 -30.70
CA LEU A 235 -16.88 20.99 -31.89
C LEU A 235 -17.75 22.19 -31.45
N GLU A 236 -17.40 23.37 -31.94
CA GLU A 236 -18.23 24.57 -31.76
C GLU A 236 -18.76 25.05 -33.11
N GLY A 237 -20.08 25.12 -33.22
CA GLY A 237 -20.76 25.52 -34.44
C GLY A 237 -21.64 24.39 -35.04
N ASP A 238 -22.55 24.77 -35.96
CA ASP A 238 -23.54 23.85 -36.53
C ASP A 238 -23.21 23.44 -37.97
N ASN A 239 -22.11 23.95 -38.53
CA ASN A 239 -21.79 23.76 -39.96
C ASN A 239 -20.89 22.58 -40.25
N ALA A 240 -20.50 21.80 -39.24
CA ALA A 240 -19.67 20.65 -39.39
C ALA A 240 -20.07 19.52 -38.43
N THR A 241 -19.61 18.31 -38.72
CA THR A 241 -19.64 17.19 -37.77
C THR A 241 -18.20 16.74 -37.48
N PHE A 242 -18.01 16.29 -36.27
CA PHE A 242 -16.71 15.78 -35.79
C PHE A 242 -16.90 14.35 -35.26
N THR A 243 -16.13 13.41 -35.79
CA THR A 243 -16.16 11.99 -35.40
C THR A 243 -14.76 11.43 -35.36
N ILE A 244 -14.54 10.45 -34.50
CA ILE A 244 -13.30 9.68 -34.46
C ILE A 244 -13.48 8.38 -35.24
N ASN A 245 -12.52 8.08 -36.10
CA ASN A 245 -12.53 6.89 -36.95
C ASN A 245 -11.21 6.12 -36.80
N THR A 246 -11.23 4.81 -37.14
CA THR A 246 -10.09 3.90 -37.07
C THR A 246 -9.94 3.04 -38.34
N SER A 247 -10.76 3.27 -39.37
CA SER A 247 -10.85 2.39 -40.53
C SER A 247 -9.65 2.50 -41.52
N ASP A 248 -9.01 3.67 -41.54
CA ASP A 248 -7.86 3.92 -42.44
C ASP A 248 -6.78 4.76 -41.73
N PRO A 249 -6.14 4.20 -40.70
CA PRO A 249 -5.21 4.93 -39.86
C PRO A 249 -3.90 5.26 -40.60
N VAL A 250 -3.33 6.42 -40.26
CA VAL A 250 -2.00 6.82 -40.77
C VAL A 250 -0.92 5.84 -40.27
N HIS A 251 -1.08 5.31 -39.08
CA HIS A 251 -0.18 4.33 -38.47
C HIS A 251 -0.93 3.29 -37.65
N PRO A 252 -0.63 1.98 -37.73
CA PRO A 252 -1.36 0.94 -37.03
C PRO A 252 -1.26 1.02 -35.50
N ASN A 253 -0.19 1.61 -34.95
CA ASN A 253 -0.03 1.79 -33.49
C ASN A 253 -0.67 3.09 -32.98
N ASN A 254 -1.25 3.89 -33.85
CA ASN A 254 -2.01 5.10 -33.55
C ASN A 254 -3.23 5.12 -34.48
N PRO A 255 -4.23 4.26 -34.20
CA PRO A 255 -5.31 4.02 -35.15
C PRO A 255 -6.39 5.10 -35.17
N HIS A 256 -6.50 5.90 -34.12
CA HIS A 256 -7.56 6.89 -34.05
C HIS A 256 -7.21 8.18 -34.80
N TYR A 257 -8.16 8.70 -35.54
CA TYR A 257 -8.05 9.99 -36.19
C TYR A 257 -9.40 10.71 -36.26
N ALA A 258 -9.36 12.04 -36.24
CA ALA A 258 -10.54 12.88 -36.35
C ALA A 258 -10.98 13.06 -37.80
N VAL A 259 -12.26 12.93 -38.04
CA VAL A 259 -12.92 13.25 -39.32
C VAL A 259 -13.86 14.43 -39.09
N SER A 260 -13.62 15.53 -39.79
CA SER A 260 -14.50 16.68 -39.83
C SER A 260 -15.18 16.78 -41.19
N ASN A 261 -16.50 16.71 -41.21
CA ASN A 261 -17.31 16.93 -42.42
C ASN A 261 -17.92 18.33 -42.36
N ILE A 262 -17.47 19.23 -43.24
CA ILE A 262 -17.88 20.60 -43.31
C ILE A 262 -19.07 20.69 -44.31
N GLN A 263 -20.22 21.14 -43.84
CA GLN A 263 -21.45 21.23 -44.66
C GLN A 263 -21.55 22.56 -45.41
N GLN A 264 -21.01 23.62 -44.81
CA GLN A 264 -20.99 24.96 -45.41
C GLN A 264 -19.70 25.70 -45.08
N PRO A 265 -19.16 26.54 -45.95
CA PRO A 265 -18.03 27.40 -45.65
C PRO A 265 -18.33 28.31 -44.45
N GLY A 266 -17.45 28.36 -43.47
CA GLY A 266 -17.61 29.18 -42.27
C GLY A 266 -16.60 28.77 -41.19
N ALA A 267 -16.65 29.44 -40.06
CA ALA A 267 -15.91 29.03 -38.89
C ALA A 267 -16.52 27.74 -38.30
N VAL A 268 -15.65 26.81 -37.97
CA VAL A 268 -15.99 25.53 -37.34
C VAL A 268 -15.39 25.50 -35.94
#